data_75249ee156af74cb7cfc221c026fa112
#
_entry.id   75249ee156af74cb7cfc221c026fa112
#
_cell.length_a   1.000
_cell.length_b   1.000
_cell.length_c   1.000
_cell.angle_alpha   90.00
_cell.angle_beta   90.00
_cell.angle_gamma   90.00
#
_symmetry.space_group_name_H-M   'P 1'
#
loop_
_entity.id
_entity.type
_entity.pdbx_description
1 polymer ?
#
loop_
_entity_poly.entity_id
_entity_poly.type
_entity_poly.pdbx_seq_one_letter_code
_entity_poly.pdbx_strand_id
1 'polypeptide(L)'
;VLSVYELLTKIVRLRVEGAEHVPPSGPLLLASNHLSVTDSTFLPMALARKVIFMAKAEYFTGQGPGGRLVSWFMSRDGQVAVDRDDTRAAVRSLDACLDVLLRGEAFGIYPEGTRSPDGRLYRGRTGVAWLALRSGAPVVPVAMSGTDRVLPPGRIVPRPARVSVAFGKPVQLSAIASDPESAQERRAATDMIMAAIAELSGQDYVPRYAR
;
A
#
# COMPACT_ATOMS: atom_id res chain seq x y z
N VAL A 1 12.39 17.29 -20.11
CA VAL A 1 11.83 15.91 -19.98
C VAL A 1 10.76 16.00 -18.91
N LEU A 2 9.48 15.81 -19.28
CA LEU A 2 8.36 15.76 -18.35
C LEU A 2 8.60 14.64 -17.35
N SER A 3 8.38 14.89 -16.05
CA SER A 3 8.49 13.83 -15.05
C SER A 3 7.42 12.77 -15.32
N VAL A 4 7.66 11.52 -14.92
CA VAL A 4 6.67 10.42 -15.05
C VAL A 4 5.34 10.83 -14.37
N TYR A 5 5.41 11.56 -13.26
CA TYR A 5 4.24 12.11 -12.58
C TYR A 5 3.44 13.08 -13.48
N GLU A 6 4.12 14.03 -14.14
CA GLU A 6 3.44 14.98 -15.04
C GLU A 6 2.81 14.29 -16.24
N LEU A 7 3.45 13.23 -16.77
CA LEU A 7 2.87 12.42 -17.83
C LEU A 7 1.63 11.67 -17.34
N LEU A 8 1.71 11.04 -16.18
CA LEU A 8 0.60 10.28 -15.59
C LEU A 8 -0.58 11.21 -15.26
N THR A 9 -0.35 12.41 -14.72
CA THR A 9 -1.43 13.38 -14.43
C THR A 9 -2.16 13.85 -15.69
N LYS A 10 -1.49 13.90 -16.83
CA LYS A 10 -2.13 14.25 -18.12
C LYS A 10 -2.94 13.11 -18.72
N ILE A 11 -2.54 11.86 -18.47
CA ILE A 11 -3.18 10.67 -19.05
C ILE A 11 -4.30 10.16 -18.15
N VAL A 12 -4.18 10.35 -16.83
CA VAL A 12 -5.07 9.77 -15.83
C VAL A 12 -5.93 10.86 -15.20
N ARG A 13 -7.23 10.62 -15.13
CA ARG A 13 -8.15 11.45 -14.33
C ARG A 13 -8.18 10.88 -12.91
N LEU A 14 -7.36 11.46 -12.02
CA LEU A 14 -7.29 11.07 -10.61
C LEU A 14 -8.42 11.76 -9.84
N ARG A 15 -9.27 10.98 -9.17
CA ARG A 15 -10.27 11.41 -8.19
C ARG A 15 -9.77 11.02 -6.80
N VAL A 16 -9.81 11.96 -5.87
CA VAL A 16 -9.42 11.76 -4.47
C VAL A 16 -10.61 12.06 -3.58
N GLU A 17 -10.90 11.19 -2.63
CA GLU A 17 -11.98 11.32 -1.67
C GLU A 17 -11.47 11.02 -0.26
N GLY A 18 -12.00 11.72 0.77
CA GLY A 18 -11.68 11.46 2.17
C GLY A 18 -10.25 11.83 2.58
N ALA A 19 -9.54 12.67 1.80
CA ALA A 19 -8.18 13.10 2.14
C ALA A 19 -8.09 13.80 3.51
N GLU A 20 -9.19 14.36 3.99
CA GLU A 20 -9.35 14.97 5.32
C GLU A 20 -9.21 13.96 6.46
N HIS A 21 -9.38 12.67 6.21
CA HIS A 21 -9.16 11.60 7.19
C HIS A 21 -7.68 11.28 7.41
N VAL A 22 -6.79 11.80 6.56
CA VAL A 22 -5.36 11.54 6.60
C VAL A 22 -4.66 12.59 7.45
N PRO A 23 -4.01 12.22 8.58
CA PRO A 23 -3.24 13.16 9.37
C PRO A 23 -2.16 13.86 8.54
N PRO A 24 -1.98 15.19 8.65
CA PRO A 24 -1.02 15.94 7.84
C PRO A 24 0.44 15.64 8.21
N SER A 25 0.68 15.14 9.42
CA SER A 25 2.00 14.82 9.96
C SER A 25 1.93 13.69 10.98
N GLY A 26 3.08 13.23 11.45
CA GLY A 26 3.20 12.13 12.40
C GLY A 26 3.11 10.74 11.75
N PRO A 27 3.26 9.67 12.54
CA PRO A 27 3.21 8.31 12.04
C PRO A 27 1.83 8.00 11.45
N LEU A 28 1.81 7.26 10.36
CA LEU A 28 0.57 6.90 9.67
C LEU A 28 0.76 5.58 8.91
N LEU A 29 -0.15 4.64 9.09
CA LEU A 29 -0.20 3.41 8.32
C LEU A 29 -1.40 3.46 7.34
N LEU A 30 -1.11 3.52 6.05
CA LEU A 30 -2.11 3.45 4.99
C LEU A 30 -2.26 2.00 4.54
N ALA A 31 -3.41 1.40 4.79
CA ALA A 31 -3.71 0.02 4.40
C ALA A 31 -4.63 0.01 3.18
N SER A 32 -4.14 -0.46 2.04
CA SER A 32 -4.85 -0.39 0.75
C SER A 32 -5.05 -1.76 0.11
N ASN A 33 -6.13 -1.93 -0.66
CA ASN A 33 -6.23 -2.99 -1.65
C ASN A 33 -5.14 -2.85 -2.72
N HIS A 34 -4.83 -3.92 -3.45
CA HIS A 34 -3.72 -3.90 -4.43
C HIS A 34 -4.16 -4.45 -5.78
N LEU A 35 -4.33 -3.57 -6.77
CA LEU A 35 -4.81 -3.90 -8.10
C LEU A 35 -3.71 -3.86 -9.17
N SER A 36 -2.75 -2.94 -9.02
CA SER A 36 -1.71 -2.69 -10.04
C SER A 36 -0.38 -2.29 -9.41
N VAL A 37 0.71 -2.46 -10.14
CA VAL A 37 2.02 -1.89 -9.77
C VAL A 37 1.99 -0.36 -9.68
N THR A 38 1.03 0.28 -10.34
CA THR A 38 0.86 1.74 -10.32
C THR A 38 0.17 2.26 -9.06
N ASP A 39 -0.36 1.38 -8.19
CA ASP A 39 -1.00 1.80 -6.93
C ASP A 39 -0.03 2.60 -6.05
N SER A 40 1.22 2.12 -5.92
CA SER A 40 2.27 2.81 -5.16
C SER A 40 2.73 4.15 -5.77
N THR A 41 2.25 4.47 -6.97
CA THR A 41 2.45 5.78 -7.62
C THR A 41 1.25 6.70 -7.35
N PHE A 42 0.02 6.20 -7.60
CA PHE A 42 -1.17 7.03 -7.48
C PHE A 42 -1.56 7.36 -6.04
N LEU A 43 -1.27 6.46 -5.08
CA LEU A 43 -1.60 6.72 -3.69
C LEU A 43 -0.78 7.90 -3.12
N PRO A 44 0.56 7.98 -3.26
CA PRO A 44 1.31 9.19 -2.88
C PRO A 44 0.88 10.45 -3.63
N MET A 45 0.52 10.33 -4.92
CA MET A 45 0.04 11.47 -5.70
C MET A 45 -1.28 12.05 -5.18
N ALA A 46 -2.08 11.24 -4.48
CA ALA A 46 -3.35 11.65 -3.88
C ALA A 46 -3.17 12.43 -2.56
N LEU A 47 -1.94 12.53 -2.03
CA LEU A 47 -1.65 13.13 -0.73
C LEU A 47 -0.61 14.24 -0.83
N ALA A 48 -0.73 15.24 0.06
CA ALA A 48 0.24 16.32 0.19
C ALA A 48 1.48 15.94 1.05
N ARG A 49 1.62 14.65 1.38
CA ARG A 49 2.74 14.15 2.20
C ARG A 49 3.40 12.94 1.57
N LYS A 50 4.69 12.76 1.86
CA LYS A 50 5.45 11.59 1.41
C LYS A 50 4.91 10.32 2.06
N VAL A 51 4.73 9.28 1.26
CA VAL A 51 4.35 7.93 1.71
C VAL A 51 5.42 6.95 1.24
N ILE A 52 5.95 6.18 2.19
CA ILE A 52 6.97 5.17 1.92
C ILE A 52 6.27 3.81 1.74
N PHE A 53 6.70 3.02 0.78
CA PHE A 53 6.19 1.67 0.51
C PHE A 53 7.30 0.64 0.57
N MET A 54 6.91 -0.62 0.78
CA MET A 54 7.78 -1.76 0.49
C MET A 54 7.86 -1.99 -1.01
N ALA A 55 9.06 -2.01 -1.56
CA ALA A 55 9.29 -2.37 -2.95
C ALA A 55 10.20 -3.61 -3.04
N LYS A 56 9.94 -4.50 -4.01
CA LYS A 56 10.76 -5.69 -4.23
C LYS A 56 12.20 -5.29 -4.51
N ALA A 57 13.18 -5.92 -3.85
CA ALA A 57 14.61 -5.60 -4.00
C ALA A 57 15.07 -5.58 -5.47
N GLU A 58 14.48 -6.43 -6.31
CA GLU A 58 14.75 -6.50 -7.75
C GLU A 58 14.49 -5.17 -8.49
N TYR A 59 13.55 -4.34 -8.00
CA TYR A 59 13.28 -3.02 -8.59
C TYR A 59 14.42 -2.02 -8.37
N PHE A 60 15.32 -2.28 -7.41
CA PHE A 60 16.49 -1.44 -7.14
C PHE A 60 17.74 -1.88 -7.90
N THR A 61 17.77 -3.08 -8.49
CA THR A 61 18.95 -3.62 -9.16
C THR A 61 19.19 -3.03 -10.55
N GLY A 62 18.19 -2.37 -11.14
CA GLY A 62 18.35 -1.55 -12.33
C GLY A 62 18.80 -2.28 -13.60
N GLN A 63 18.52 -3.58 -13.76
CA GLN A 63 18.92 -4.34 -14.93
C GLN A 63 18.10 -3.91 -16.18
N GLY A 64 18.82 -3.56 -17.24
CA GLY A 64 18.27 -3.11 -18.52
C GLY A 64 17.84 -1.63 -18.55
N PRO A 65 17.58 -1.06 -19.74
CA PRO A 65 17.24 0.37 -19.89
C PRO A 65 15.98 0.80 -19.14
N GLY A 66 14.94 -0.04 -19.11
CA GLY A 66 13.72 0.20 -18.35
C GLY A 66 13.93 0.01 -16.85
N GLY A 67 14.77 -0.95 -16.42
CA GLY A 67 15.07 -1.22 -15.02
C GLY A 67 15.81 -0.07 -14.35
N ARG A 68 16.72 0.61 -15.06
CA ARG A 68 17.43 1.80 -14.52
C ARG A 68 16.48 2.97 -14.23
N LEU A 69 15.48 3.18 -15.08
CA LEU A 69 14.47 4.22 -14.85
C LEU A 69 13.60 3.88 -13.64
N VAL A 70 13.16 2.63 -13.51
CA VAL A 70 12.39 2.13 -12.38
C VAL A 70 13.22 2.22 -11.09
N SER A 71 14.48 1.77 -11.10
CA SER A 71 15.40 1.85 -9.96
C SER A 71 15.63 3.29 -9.51
N TRP A 72 15.86 4.22 -10.42
CA TRP A 72 16.01 5.64 -10.14
C TRP A 72 14.75 6.23 -9.47
N PHE A 73 13.58 5.87 -10.00
CA PHE A 73 12.29 6.31 -9.47
C PHE A 73 12.06 5.76 -8.05
N MET A 74 12.25 4.45 -7.85
CA MET A 74 12.08 3.80 -6.54
C MET A 74 13.06 4.32 -5.47
N SER A 75 14.31 4.59 -5.85
CA SER A 75 15.33 5.11 -4.92
C SER A 75 15.05 6.55 -4.48
N ARG A 76 14.43 7.36 -5.34
CA ARG A 76 14.13 8.76 -5.06
C ARG A 76 13.00 8.93 -4.05
N ASP A 77 12.02 8.02 -4.05
CA ASP A 77 10.85 8.08 -3.18
C ASP A 77 11.08 7.45 -1.80
N GLY A 78 12.29 6.95 -1.51
CA GLY A 78 12.66 6.39 -0.21
C GLY A 78 11.94 5.07 0.10
N GLN A 79 11.64 4.29 -0.92
CA GLN A 79 11.02 2.97 -0.79
C GLN A 79 11.91 2.02 0.01
N VAL A 80 11.31 1.17 0.85
CA VAL A 80 12.03 0.13 1.59
C VAL A 80 12.18 -1.10 0.70
N ALA A 81 13.43 -1.47 0.38
CA ALA A 81 13.72 -2.69 -0.38
C ALA A 81 13.43 -3.93 0.47
N VAL A 82 12.69 -4.89 -0.11
CA VAL A 82 12.29 -6.11 0.58
C VAL A 82 12.63 -7.33 -0.28
N ASP A 83 13.33 -8.27 0.32
CA ASP A 83 13.45 -9.62 -0.21
C ASP A 83 12.30 -10.48 0.33
N ARG A 84 11.54 -11.13 -0.55
CA ARG A 84 10.33 -11.90 -0.19
C ARG A 84 10.55 -13.40 -0.20
N ASP A 85 11.76 -13.85 -0.52
CA ASP A 85 12.02 -15.27 -0.80
C ASP A 85 12.38 -16.09 0.45
N ASP A 86 12.56 -15.44 1.63
CA ASP A 86 12.83 -16.10 2.92
C ASP A 86 11.96 -15.52 4.04
N THR A 87 11.49 -16.38 4.95
CA THR A 87 10.72 -16.00 6.16
C THR A 87 11.49 -15.02 7.04
N ARG A 88 12.81 -15.19 7.18
CA ARG A 88 13.67 -14.26 7.92
C ARG A 88 13.79 -12.90 7.22
N ALA A 89 13.80 -12.89 5.90
CA ALA A 89 13.77 -11.66 5.12
C ALA A 89 12.44 -10.92 5.29
N ALA A 90 11.32 -11.64 5.37
CA ALA A 90 10.01 -11.05 5.64
C ALA A 90 9.94 -10.38 7.01
N VAL A 91 10.51 -10.98 8.06
CA VAL A 91 10.57 -10.38 9.41
C VAL A 91 11.44 -9.12 9.39
N ARG A 92 12.67 -9.19 8.88
CA ARG A 92 13.55 -7.99 8.75
C ARG A 92 12.90 -6.86 7.98
N SER A 93 12.06 -7.20 7.01
CA SER A 93 11.31 -6.24 6.22
C SER A 93 10.24 -5.53 7.04
N LEU A 94 9.55 -6.24 7.93
CA LEU A 94 8.57 -5.64 8.84
C LEU A 94 9.26 -4.73 9.87
N ASP A 95 10.43 -5.10 10.39
CA ASP A 95 11.22 -4.24 11.29
C ASP A 95 11.60 -2.93 10.60
N ALA A 96 12.08 -2.99 9.35
CA ALA A 96 12.40 -1.78 8.58
C ALA A 96 11.16 -0.90 8.32
N CYS A 97 9.97 -1.49 8.15
CA CYS A 97 8.72 -0.75 8.03
C CYS A 97 8.29 -0.12 9.36
N LEU A 98 8.51 -0.82 10.47
CA LEU A 98 8.27 -0.29 11.82
C LEU A 98 9.15 0.94 12.07
N ASP A 99 10.43 0.90 11.70
CA ASP A 99 11.34 2.04 11.84
C ASP A 99 10.85 3.28 11.08
N VAL A 100 10.21 3.12 9.90
CA VAL A 100 9.58 4.23 9.17
C VAL A 100 8.50 4.88 10.02
N LEU A 101 7.60 4.09 10.59
CA LEU A 101 6.51 4.58 11.44
C LEU A 101 7.05 5.23 12.73
N LEU A 102 8.06 4.64 13.37
CA LEU A 102 8.66 5.17 14.60
C LEU A 102 9.40 6.51 14.37
N ARG A 103 9.87 6.78 13.14
CA ARG A 103 10.39 8.10 12.74
C ARG A 103 9.29 9.13 12.49
N GLY A 104 8.01 8.79 12.65
CA GLY A 104 6.89 9.69 12.42
C GLY A 104 6.52 9.85 10.94
N GLU A 105 6.94 8.93 10.08
CA GLU A 105 6.66 8.98 8.65
C GLU A 105 5.38 8.18 8.29
N ALA A 106 4.82 8.43 7.10
CA ALA A 106 3.71 7.67 6.58
C ALA A 106 4.21 6.44 5.80
N PHE A 107 3.63 5.29 6.09
CA PHE A 107 3.94 4.02 5.45
C PHE A 107 2.69 3.43 4.78
N GLY A 108 2.81 3.03 3.52
CA GLY A 108 1.77 2.35 2.78
C GLY A 108 2.00 0.85 2.71
N ILE A 109 0.97 0.08 2.99
CA ILE A 109 1.01 -1.39 2.95
C ILE A 109 -0.19 -1.94 2.20
N TYR A 110 0.03 -3.04 1.48
CA TYR A 110 -1.02 -3.84 0.86
C TYR A 110 -1.19 -5.12 1.69
N PRO A 111 -2.23 -5.22 2.55
CA PRO A 111 -2.38 -6.35 3.46
C PRO A 111 -2.49 -7.70 2.76
N GLU A 112 -3.00 -7.73 1.52
CA GLU A 112 -3.08 -8.94 0.70
C GLU A 112 -1.69 -9.56 0.43
N GLY A 113 -0.63 -8.74 0.43
CA GLY A 113 0.76 -9.16 0.19
C GLY A 113 1.10 -9.42 -1.28
N THR A 114 0.12 -9.38 -2.16
CA THR A 114 0.26 -9.49 -3.61
C THR A 114 -0.89 -8.74 -4.28
N ARG A 115 -0.77 -8.51 -5.59
CA ARG A 115 -1.84 -7.91 -6.39
C ARG A 115 -3.02 -8.87 -6.52
N SER A 116 -4.24 -8.34 -6.48
CA SER A 116 -5.43 -9.12 -6.78
C SER A 116 -5.36 -9.67 -8.21
N PRO A 117 -5.59 -10.98 -8.41
CA PRO A 117 -5.54 -11.58 -9.73
C PRO A 117 -6.80 -11.28 -10.58
N ASP A 118 -7.91 -10.90 -9.95
CA ASP A 118 -9.23 -10.79 -10.58
C ASP A 118 -10.05 -9.57 -10.13
N GLY A 119 -9.43 -8.65 -9.38
CA GLY A 119 -10.06 -7.43 -8.90
C GLY A 119 -10.87 -7.60 -7.61
N ARG A 120 -10.98 -8.80 -7.02
CA ARG A 120 -11.59 -9.03 -5.71
C ARG A 120 -10.61 -8.72 -4.59
N LEU A 121 -11.12 -8.51 -3.37
CA LEU A 121 -10.31 -8.28 -2.18
C LEU A 121 -10.04 -9.61 -1.46
N TYR A 122 -8.77 -9.96 -1.31
CA TYR A 122 -8.37 -11.22 -0.70
C TYR A 122 -8.00 -11.04 0.78
N ARG A 123 -7.98 -12.16 1.53
CA ARG A 123 -7.64 -12.17 2.94
C ARG A 123 -6.29 -11.51 3.21
N GLY A 124 -6.25 -10.56 4.15
CA GLY A 124 -5.03 -9.85 4.54
C GLY A 124 -4.10 -10.71 5.42
N ARG A 125 -2.79 -10.52 5.26
CA ARG A 125 -1.73 -11.06 6.13
C ARG A 125 -1.61 -10.19 7.37
N THR A 126 -1.24 -10.80 8.51
CA THR A 126 -1.26 -10.15 9.82
C THR A 126 -0.13 -9.15 10.08
N GLY A 127 0.79 -8.98 9.14
CA GLY A 127 1.85 -7.97 9.25
C GLY A 127 1.34 -6.54 9.37
N VAL A 128 0.20 -6.21 8.75
CA VAL A 128 -0.41 -4.88 8.87
C VAL A 128 -0.83 -4.59 10.32
N ALA A 129 -1.45 -5.56 10.99
CA ALA A 129 -1.86 -5.42 12.39
C ALA A 129 -0.64 -5.37 13.32
N TRP A 130 0.37 -6.19 13.08
CA TRP A 130 1.62 -6.15 13.86
C TRP A 130 2.28 -4.76 13.80
N LEU A 131 2.40 -4.18 12.60
CA LEU A 131 2.92 -2.81 12.42
C LEU A 131 2.08 -1.79 13.17
N ALA A 132 0.75 -1.85 13.04
CA ALA A 132 -0.17 -0.93 13.69
C ALA A 132 -0.05 -0.98 15.22
N LEU A 133 -0.06 -2.18 15.80
CA LEU A 133 -0.01 -2.39 17.25
C LEU A 133 1.35 -2.03 17.83
N ARG A 134 2.44 -2.35 17.13
CA ARG A 134 3.81 -2.02 17.58
C ARG A 134 4.14 -0.55 17.49
N SER A 135 3.68 0.13 16.47
CA SER A 135 3.97 1.55 16.26
C SER A 135 2.99 2.50 16.95
N GLY A 136 1.78 2.03 17.28
CA GLY A 136 0.69 2.90 17.72
C GLY A 136 0.20 3.88 16.64
N ALA A 137 0.66 3.74 15.40
CA ALA A 137 0.27 4.62 14.31
C ALA A 137 -1.21 4.43 13.95
N PRO A 138 -1.96 5.51 13.70
CA PRO A 138 -3.31 5.41 13.18
C PRO A 138 -3.32 4.67 11.83
N VAL A 139 -4.28 3.77 11.65
CA VAL A 139 -4.46 3.00 10.42
C VAL A 139 -5.59 3.62 9.61
N VAL A 140 -5.28 4.16 8.45
CA VAL A 140 -6.27 4.70 7.51
C VAL A 140 -6.47 3.68 6.39
N PRO A 141 -7.69 3.13 6.23
CA PRO A 141 -8.00 2.24 5.11
C PRO A 141 -8.08 3.05 3.82
N VAL A 142 -7.57 2.48 2.74
CA VAL A 142 -7.56 3.11 1.42
C VAL A 142 -8.17 2.17 0.40
N ALA A 143 -9.01 2.70 -0.48
CA ALA A 143 -9.52 1.99 -1.62
C ALA A 143 -8.99 2.60 -2.92
N MET A 144 -8.34 1.78 -3.73
CA MET A 144 -7.87 2.11 -5.07
C MET A 144 -8.80 1.48 -6.11
N SER A 145 -9.09 2.21 -7.18
CA SER A 145 -9.82 1.65 -8.33
C SER A 145 -9.31 2.22 -9.65
N GLY A 146 -9.37 1.41 -10.73
CA GLY A 146 -9.01 1.79 -12.08
C GLY A 146 -7.51 1.79 -12.40
N THR A 147 -6.63 1.53 -11.44
CA THR A 147 -5.18 1.44 -11.63
C THR A 147 -4.77 0.26 -12.50
N ASP A 148 -5.50 -0.84 -12.42
CA ASP A 148 -5.40 -2.02 -13.29
C ASP A 148 -5.67 -1.70 -14.76
N ARG A 149 -6.50 -0.69 -15.03
CA ARG A 149 -6.81 -0.22 -16.39
C ARG A 149 -5.73 0.69 -16.95
N VAL A 150 -5.01 1.43 -16.08
CA VAL A 150 -3.87 2.28 -16.50
C VAL A 150 -2.75 1.41 -17.03
N LEU A 151 -2.38 0.37 -16.30
CA LEU A 151 -1.32 -0.56 -16.69
C LEU A 151 -1.78 -2.02 -16.48
N PRO A 152 -2.52 -2.59 -17.45
CA PRO A 152 -2.95 -3.98 -17.39
C PRO A 152 -1.76 -4.95 -17.35
N PRO A 153 -1.91 -6.15 -16.79
CA PRO A 153 -0.88 -7.19 -16.77
C PRO A 153 -0.28 -7.43 -18.16
N GLY A 154 1.06 -7.53 -18.23
CA GLY A 154 1.80 -7.75 -19.47
C GLY A 154 1.99 -6.51 -20.36
N ARG A 155 1.47 -5.36 -19.96
CA ARG A 155 1.71 -4.10 -20.69
C ARG A 155 2.74 -3.24 -19.99
N ILE A 156 3.50 -2.48 -20.81
CA ILE A 156 4.54 -1.54 -20.35
C ILE A 156 4.17 -0.07 -20.62
N VAL A 157 3.17 0.17 -21.48
CA VAL A 157 2.72 1.52 -21.84
C VAL A 157 1.41 1.83 -21.14
N PRO A 158 1.36 2.90 -20.30
CA PRO A 158 0.14 3.32 -19.63
C PRO A 158 -0.95 3.76 -20.61
N ARG A 159 -2.21 3.55 -20.22
CA ARG A 159 -3.40 3.96 -20.97
C ARG A 159 -4.17 5.03 -20.21
N PRO A 160 -4.88 5.92 -20.92
CA PRO A 160 -5.83 6.82 -20.30
C PRO A 160 -6.88 6.03 -19.52
N ALA A 161 -7.03 6.36 -18.23
CA ALA A 161 -8.05 5.75 -17.38
C ALA A 161 -8.51 6.73 -16.30
N ARG A 162 -9.64 6.41 -15.67
CA ARG A 162 -10.07 7.06 -14.43
C ARG A 162 -9.55 6.25 -13.27
N VAL A 163 -8.81 6.91 -12.38
CA VAL A 163 -8.31 6.32 -11.14
C VAL A 163 -8.98 7.03 -9.98
N SER A 164 -9.46 6.27 -9.02
CA SER A 164 -9.97 6.81 -7.76
C SER A 164 -9.15 6.30 -6.59
N VAL A 165 -8.86 7.20 -5.65
CA VAL A 165 -8.23 6.92 -4.37
C VAL A 165 -9.17 7.46 -3.29
N ALA A 166 -9.73 6.58 -2.48
CA ALA A 166 -10.60 6.94 -1.36
C ALA A 166 -9.92 6.58 -0.04
N PHE A 167 -9.93 7.53 0.91
CA PHE A 167 -9.40 7.37 2.26
C PHE A 167 -10.56 7.26 3.24
N GLY A 168 -10.63 6.16 3.98
CA GLY A 168 -11.61 5.95 5.04
C GLY A 168 -11.20 6.61 6.36
N LYS A 169 -12.10 6.62 7.32
CA LYS A 169 -11.78 7.06 8.69
C LYS A 169 -10.77 6.11 9.33
N PRO A 170 -9.88 6.61 10.21
CA PRO A 170 -8.95 5.76 10.94
C PRO A 170 -9.65 4.62 11.69
N VAL A 171 -9.13 3.41 11.53
CA VAL A 171 -9.66 2.20 12.18
C VAL A 171 -9.27 2.20 13.65
N GLN A 172 -10.25 2.03 14.54
CA GLN A 172 -10.05 2.02 16.00
C GLN A 172 -9.67 0.60 16.46
N LEU A 173 -8.38 0.27 16.44
CA LEU A 173 -7.90 -1.07 16.82
C LEU A 173 -7.83 -1.30 18.32
N SER A 174 -7.65 -0.26 19.12
CA SER A 174 -7.49 -0.33 20.57
C SER A 174 -8.65 -1.00 21.32
N ALA A 175 -9.82 -1.05 20.69
CA ALA A 175 -10.99 -1.71 21.26
C ALA A 175 -10.94 -3.25 21.22
N ILE A 176 -10.10 -3.83 20.34
CA ILE A 176 -10.09 -5.27 20.05
C ILE A 176 -8.71 -5.91 20.10
N ALA A 177 -7.65 -5.11 20.07
CA ALA A 177 -6.29 -5.60 20.03
C ALA A 177 -5.35 -4.63 20.76
N SER A 178 -4.48 -5.16 21.62
CA SER A 178 -3.48 -4.40 22.37
C SER A 178 -2.12 -5.10 22.38
N ASP A 179 -2.09 -6.43 22.22
CA ASP A 179 -0.88 -7.23 22.19
C ASP A 179 -0.42 -7.56 20.77
N PRO A 180 0.68 -6.93 20.29
CA PRO A 180 1.23 -7.21 18.97
C PRO A 180 1.80 -8.64 18.83
N GLU A 181 2.06 -9.34 19.92
CA GLU A 181 2.59 -10.71 19.89
C GLU A 181 1.46 -11.77 19.90
N SER A 182 0.22 -11.39 20.26
CA SER A 182 -0.96 -12.24 20.19
C SER A 182 -1.36 -12.50 18.73
N ALA A 183 -1.25 -13.74 18.27
CA ALA A 183 -1.67 -14.13 16.93
C ALA A 183 -3.18 -13.93 16.70
N GLN A 184 -3.99 -14.13 17.76
CA GLN A 184 -5.42 -13.97 17.73
C GLN A 184 -5.79 -12.48 17.57
N GLU A 185 -5.18 -11.58 18.34
CA GLU A 185 -5.44 -10.15 18.27
C GLU A 185 -4.96 -9.56 16.94
N ARG A 186 -3.77 -9.96 16.46
CA ARG A 186 -3.32 -9.57 15.12
C ARG A 186 -4.29 -10.02 14.03
N ARG A 187 -4.87 -11.21 14.16
CA ARG A 187 -5.86 -11.67 13.18
C ARG A 187 -7.12 -10.83 13.24
N ALA A 188 -7.67 -10.59 14.42
CA ALA A 188 -8.86 -9.77 14.62
C ALA A 188 -8.66 -8.33 14.10
N ALA A 189 -7.52 -7.70 14.44
CA ALA A 189 -7.18 -6.38 13.95
C ALA A 189 -7.04 -6.33 12.42
N THR A 190 -6.40 -7.36 11.83
CA THR A 190 -6.30 -7.45 10.37
C THR A 190 -7.66 -7.60 9.71
N ASP A 191 -8.54 -8.43 10.27
CA ASP A 191 -9.89 -8.64 9.71
C ASP A 191 -10.73 -7.36 9.78
N MET A 192 -10.58 -6.55 10.85
CA MET A 192 -11.22 -5.23 10.95
C MET A 192 -10.68 -4.26 9.88
N ILE A 193 -9.37 -4.22 9.66
CA ILE A 193 -8.76 -3.39 8.61
C ILE A 193 -9.27 -3.82 7.23
N MET A 194 -9.31 -5.12 6.97
CA MET A 194 -9.80 -5.66 5.69
C MET A 194 -11.29 -5.37 5.47
N ALA A 195 -12.11 -5.43 6.53
CA ALA A 195 -13.52 -5.06 6.45
C ALA A 195 -13.70 -3.58 6.08
N ALA A 196 -12.90 -2.69 6.68
CA ALA A 196 -12.92 -1.26 6.33
C ALA A 196 -12.49 -1.00 4.88
N ILE A 197 -11.49 -1.74 4.37
CA ILE A 197 -11.10 -1.67 2.95
C ILE A 197 -12.21 -2.20 2.05
N ALA A 198 -12.86 -3.31 2.40
CA ALA A 198 -13.96 -3.90 1.65
C ALA A 198 -15.16 -2.94 1.54
N GLU A 199 -15.57 -2.34 2.65
CA GLU A 199 -16.64 -1.34 2.70
C GLU A 199 -16.33 -0.13 1.79
N LEU A 200 -15.10 0.38 1.88
CA LEU A 200 -14.67 1.56 1.13
C LEU A 200 -14.51 1.26 -0.37
N SER A 201 -14.02 0.08 -0.74
CA SER A 201 -13.76 -0.30 -2.13
C SER A 201 -14.98 -0.88 -2.85
N GLY A 202 -15.93 -1.43 -2.11
CA GLY A 202 -17.06 -2.18 -2.67
C GLY A 202 -16.65 -3.51 -3.34
N GLN A 203 -15.42 -3.99 -3.11
CA GLN A 203 -14.94 -5.25 -3.69
C GLN A 203 -15.54 -6.47 -2.97
N ASP A 204 -15.82 -7.52 -3.73
CA ASP A 204 -16.18 -8.82 -3.17
C ASP A 204 -15.00 -9.39 -2.35
N TYR A 205 -15.26 -9.70 -1.07
CA TYR A 205 -14.24 -10.26 -0.20
C TYR A 205 -14.09 -11.77 -0.35
N VAL A 206 -12.85 -12.22 -0.53
CA VAL A 206 -12.50 -13.65 -0.63
C VAL A 206 -11.73 -14.07 0.62
N PRO A 207 -12.29 -14.98 1.48
CA PRO A 207 -11.71 -15.33 2.79
C PRO A 207 -10.51 -16.30 2.68
N ARG A 208 -9.71 -16.19 1.64
CA ARG A 208 -8.46 -16.94 1.41
C ARG A 208 -7.36 -16.01 0.91
N TYR A 209 -6.11 -16.40 1.08
CA TYR A 209 -4.97 -15.64 0.55
C TYR A 209 -4.95 -15.70 -0.98
N ALA A 210 -4.60 -14.57 -1.61
CA ALA A 210 -4.29 -14.55 -3.04
C ALA A 210 -3.01 -15.38 -3.32
N ARG A 211 -3.00 -16.07 -4.46
CA ARG A 211 -1.89 -16.91 -4.94
C ARG A 211 -1.25 -16.30 -6.18
#